data_e2b8a638baae9b0a47dcd40386b07b7d
#
_entry.id   e2b8a638baae9b0a47dcd40386b07b7d
#
_cell.length_a   1.000
_cell.length_b   1.000
_cell.length_c   1.000
_cell.angle_alpha   90.00
_cell.angle_beta   90.00
_cell.angle_gamma   90.00
#
_symmetry.space_group_name_H-M   'P 1'
#
loop_
_entity.id
_entity.type
_entity.pdbx_description
1 polymer ?
#
loop_
_entity_poly.entity_id
_entity_poly.type
_entity_poly.pdbx_seq_one_letter_code
_entity_poly.pdbx_strand_id
1 'polypeptide(L)'
;ILSRLVGSEMCIRDSSGSTHSFVLEKREDLKWPASMYLEGSDQHRGWFHSSLLESCGTRGRAPFESILSHGFVVDGKGLKMSKSLGNVIAPDDILKKYGADILRIWVASSNYAEDLRIDYSILDQHSESYRKIRNTFRYLLGNINDNFEIIEFEELNVDELPELERLMLHKIYTLNNN
;
A
#
# COMPACT_ATOMS: atom_id res chain seq x y z
N ILE A 1 -25.76 -26.65 -22.23
CA ILE A 1 -24.52 -25.83 -22.46
C ILE A 1 -24.76 -24.38 -22.03
N LEU A 2 -25.91 -23.78 -22.28
CA LEU A 2 -26.24 -22.41 -21.86
C LEU A 2 -26.33 -22.25 -20.31
N SER A 3 -26.77 -23.27 -19.58
CA SER A 3 -26.89 -23.22 -18.12
C SER A 3 -25.53 -23.20 -17.37
N ARG A 4 -24.44 -23.59 -18.03
CA ARG A 4 -23.09 -23.48 -17.49
C ARG A 4 -22.39 -22.14 -17.79
N LEU A 5 -22.84 -21.42 -18.81
CA LEU A 5 -22.32 -20.10 -19.17
C LEU A 5 -22.97 -18.96 -18.36
N VAL A 6 -24.20 -19.17 -17.90
CA VAL A 6 -24.97 -18.19 -17.12
C VAL A 6 -24.49 -18.09 -15.65
N GLY A 7 -23.60 -18.97 -15.19
CA GLY A 7 -23.22 -19.01 -13.77
C GLY A 7 -21.79 -18.59 -13.45
N SER A 8 -20.90 -18.33 -14.40
CA SER A 8 -19.49 -18.26 -14.01
C SER A 8 -18.79 -16.91 -14.18
N GLU A 9 -18.81 -16.28 -15.33
CA GLU A 9 -18.02 -15.05 -15.48
C GLU A 9 -18.82 -13.77 -15.72
N MET A 10 -19.90 -13.83 -16.53
CA MET A 10 -20.70 -12.62 -16.79
C MET A 10 -21.47 -12.19 -15.54
N CYS A 11 -22.13 -13.11 -14.85
CA CYS A 11 -22.86 -12.76 -13.62
C CYS A 11 -21.97 -12.29 -12.48
N ILE A 12 -20.72 -12.80 -12.36
CA ILE A 12 -19.77 -12.34 -11.36
C ILE A 12 -19.35 -10.90 -11.64
N ARG A 13 -19.07 -10.55 -12.89
CA ARG A 13 -18.68 -9.18 -13.28
C ARG A 13 -19.83 -8.19 -13.11
N ASP A 14 -21.03 -8.56 -13.54
CA ASP A 14 -22.21 -7.73 -13.39
C ASP A 14 -22.57 -7.55 -11.91
N SER A 15 -22.55 -8.62 -11.12
CA SER A 15 -22.79 -8.55 -9.68
C SER A 15 -21.73 -7.70 -8.96
N SER A 16 -20.45 -7.84 -9.33
CA SER A 16 -19.38 -7.02 -8.76
C SER A 16 -19.44 -5.57 -9.25
N GLY A 17 -19.85 -5.34 -10.49
CA GLY A 17 -20.11 -4.02 -11.05
C GLY A 17 -21.16 -3.24 -10.29
N SER A 18 -22.22 -3.93 -9.84
CA SER A 18 -23.33 -3.35 -9.09
C SER A 18 -23.01 -3.03 -7.62
N THR A 19 -21.78 -3.25 -7.16
CA THR A 19 -21.38 -3.03 -5.74
C THR A 19 -21.72 -1.64 -5.25
N HIS A 20 -21.62 -0.62 -6.09
CA HIS A 20 -22.02 0.74 -5.75
C HIS A 20 -23.48 0.83 -5.29
N SER A 21 -24.40 0.01 -5.84
CA SER A 21 -25.82 0.02 -5.50
C SER A 21 -26.15 -0.69 -4.19
N PHE A 22 -25.57 -1.88 -3.95
CA PHE A 22 -25.94 -2.68 -2.77
C PHE A 22 -24.97 -2.54 -1.61
N VAL A 23 -23.83 -1.85 -1.79
CA VAL A 23 -22.89 -1.53 -0.71
C VAL A 23 -22.85 -0.04 -0.46
N LEU A 24 -22.37 0.78 -1.42
CA LEU A 24 -22.12 2.20 -1.17
C LEU A 24 -23.40 2.98 -0.84
N GLU A 25 -24.51 2.71 -1.55
CA GLU A 25 -25.79 3.39 -1.34
C GLU A 25 -26.59 2.86 -0.13
N LYS A 26 -26.22 1.69 0.41
CA LYS A 26 -26.97 1.04 1.49
C LYS A 26 -26.33 1.18 2.86
N ARG A 27 -25.05 1.43 2.91
CA ARG A 27 -24.32 1.56 4.17
C ARG A 27 -24.21 3.02 4.57
N GLU A 28 -24.62 3.33 5.80
CA GLU A 28 -24.59 4.69 6.35
C GLU A 28 -23.16 5.24 6.56
N ASP A 29 -22.19 4.35 6.76
CA ASP A 29 -20.78 4.68 6.94
C ASP A 29 -20.01 4.88 5.61
N LEU A 30 -20.69 4.70 4.48
CA LEU A 30 -20.12 4.86 3.15
C LEU A 30 -20.86 5.93 2.35
N LYS A 31 -20.24 6.39 1.27
CA LYS A 31 -20.87 7.34 0.35
C LYS A 31 -20.89 6.82 -1.09
N TRP A 32 -21.89 7.28 -1.84
CA TRP A 32 -21.94 7.17 -3.28
C TRP A 32 -21.89 8.57 -3.91
N PRO A 33 -21.09 8.82 -4.94
CA PRO A 33 -20.05 7.92 -5.49
C PRO A 33 -18.89 7.70 -4.52
N ALA A 34 -18.14 6.60 -4.73
CA ALA A 34 -16.92 6.34 -3.98
C ALA A 34 -15.89 7.43 -4.22
N SER A 35 -15.12 7.78 -3.21
CA SER A 35 -14.01 8.74 -3.37
C SER A 35 -12.96 8.24 -4.37
N MET A 36 -12.69 6.93 -4.34
CA MET A 36 -11.70 6.31 -5.22
C MET A 36 -12.02 4.83 -5.47
N TYR A 37 -11.85 4.38 -6.72
CA TYR A 37 -11.72 2.97 -7.08
C TYR A 37 -10.24 2.66 -7.24
N LEU A 38 -9.78 1.57 -6.60
CA LEU A 38 -8.38 1.18 -6.55
C LEU A 38 -8.22 -0.29 -6.92
N GLU A 39 -7.56 -0.58 -8.04
CA GLU A 39 -7.27 -1.93 -8.54
C GLU A 39 -6.13 -1.91 -9.57
N GLY A 40 -5.74 -3.11 -10.03
CA GLY A 40 -4.81 -3.27 -11.12
C GLY A 40 -5.33 -2.74 -12.46
N SER A 41 -4.42 -2.45 -13.37
CA SER A 41 -4.74 -1.89 -14.70
C SER A 41 -5.60 -2.80 -15.59
N ASP A 42 -5.67 -4.11 -15.31
CA ASP A 42 -6.54 -5.06 -16.00
C ASP A 42 -8.03 -4.78 -15.73
N GLN A 43 -8.38 -4.12 -14.62
CA GLN A 43 -9.75 -3.80 -14.26
C GLN A 43 -10.40 -2.72 -15.13
N HIS A 44 -9.63 -2.03 -15.99
CA HIS A 44 -10.18 -1.20 -17.06
C HIS A 44 -11.04 -1.99 -18.07
N ARG A 45 -10.80 -3.31 -18.18
CA ARG A 45 -11.63 -4.25 -18.97
C ARG A 45 -12.40 -5.25 -18.09
N GLY A 46 -12.53 -4.96 -16.80
CA GLY A 46 -13.19 -5.80 -15.82
C GLY A 46 -14.15 -4.99 -14.95
N TRP A 47 -13.89 -4.97 -13.65
CA TRP A 47 -14.78 -4.36 -12.66
C TRP A 47 -15.02 -2.86 -12.88
N PHE A 48 -13.98 -2.08 -13.18
CA PHE A 48 -14.16 -0.63 -13.45
C PHE A 48 -15.12 -0.40 -14.62
N HIS A 49 -14.98 -1.17 -15.70
CA HIS A 49 -15.82 -1.06 -16.88
C HIS A 49 -17.28 -1.42 -16.58
N SER A 50 -17.54 -2.58 -15.98
CA SER A 50 -18.89 -3.01 -15.62
C SER A 50 -19.57 -1.99 -14.70
N SER A 51 -18.89 -1.59 -13.63
CA SER A 51 -19.42 -0.66 -12.65
C SER A 51 -19.69 0.72 -13.25
N LEU A 52 -18.81 1.20 -14.14
CA LEU A 52 -19.02 2.47 -14.85
C LEU A 52 -20.27 2.42 -15.74
N LEU A 53 -20.43 1.39 -16.55
CA LEU A 53 -21.57 1.25 -17.45
C LEU A 53 -22.89 1.12 -16.68
N GLU A 54 -22.92 0.32 -15.64
CA GLU A 54 -24.11 0.10 -14.81
C GLU A 54 -24.53 1.39 -14.07
N SER A 55 -23.56 2.11 -13.49
CA SER A 55 -23.86 3.36 -12.79
C SER A 55 -24.26 4.47 -13.76
N CYS A 56 -23.58 4.63 -14.87
CA CYS A 56 -23.97 5.61 -15.89
C CYS A 56 -25.34 5.31 -16.48
N GLY A 57 -25.66 4.03 -16.76
CA GLY A 57 -26.95 3.63 -17.30
C GLY A 57 -28.12 3.79 -16.33
N THR A 58 -27.89 3.65 -15.03
CA THR A 58 -28.96 3.66 -14.01
C THR A 58 -29.02 4.94 -13.18
N ARG A 59 -27.92 5.70 -13.09
CA ARG A 59 -27.77 6.89 -12.24
C ARG A 59 -27.24 8.13 -12.97
N GLY A 60 -26.88 7.99 -14.24
CA GLY A 60 -26.42 9.09 -15.09
C GLY A 60 -25.02 9.60 -14.78
N ARG A 61 -24.25 8.92 -13.89
CA ARG A 61 -22.87 9.32 -13.55
C ARG A 61 -22.01 8.11 -13.17
N ALA A 62 -20.69 8.33 -13.16
CA ALA A 62 -19.71 7.34 -12.68
C ALA A 62 -19.90 7.03 -11.18
N PRO A 63 -19.66 5.78 -10.74
CA PRO A 63 -19.81 5.37 -9.34
C PRO A 63 -18.62 5.79 -8.46
N PHE A 64 -17.66 6.49 -9.01
CA PHE A 64 -16.44 6.97 -8.35
C PHE A 64 -16.11 8.41 -8.75
N GLU A 65 -15.34 9.08 -7.90
CA GLU A 65 -14.79 10.41 -8.17
C GLU A 65 -13.40 10.32 -8.82
N SER A 66 -12.62 9.30 -8.46
CA SER A 66 -11.28 9.06 -8.99
C SER A 66 -10.99 7.57 -9.15
N ILE A 67 -9.99 7.25 -9.96
CA ILE A 67 -9.44 5.91 -10.15
C ILE A 67 -7.95 5.95 -9.86
N LEU A 68 -7.46 4.99 -9.07
CA LEU A 68 -6.05 4.69 -8.95
C LEU A 68 -5.80 3.30 -9.50
N SER A 69 -5.00 3.21 -10.56
CA SER A 69 -4.55 1.93 -11.13
C SER A 69 -3.11 1.67 -10.73
N HIS A 70 -2.83 0.44 -10.26
CA HIS A 70 -1.49 0.00 -9.91
C HIS A 70 -0.98 -1.09 -10.85
N GLY A 71 0.34 -1.30 -10.85
CA GLY A 71 1.00 -2.39 -11.56
C GLY A 71 0.80 -3.75 -10.87
N PHE A 72 1.41 -4.79 -11.44
CA PHE A 72 1.33 -6.16 -10.91
C PHE A 72 2.57 -6.50 -10.11
N VAL A 73 2.44 -7.48 -9.22
CA VAL A 73 3.60 -8.10 -8.60
C VAL A 73 4.12 -9.19 -9.53
N VAL A 74 5.39 -9.04 -9.94
CA VAL A 74 6.10 -9.92 -10.87
C VAL A 74 7.31 -10.55 -10.17
N ASP A 75 7.85 -11.63 -10.73
CA ASP A 75 9.06 -12.24 -10.18
C ASP A 75 10.31 -11.33 -10.35
N GLY A 76 11.45 -11.72 -9.78
CA GLY A 76 12.69 -10.96 -9.86
C GLY A 76 13.17 -10.70 -11.29
N LYS A 77 12.72 -11.49 -12.26
CA LYS A 77 13.04 -11.31 -13.70
C LYS A 77 12.02 -10.42 -14.41
N GLY A 78 10.95 -9.98 -13.74
CA GLY A 78 9.88 -9.20 -14.32
C GLY A 78 8.83 -10.04 -15.05
N LEU A 79 8.76 -11.33 -14.80
CA LEU A 79 7.78 -12.22 -15.39
C LEU A 79 6.56 -12.36 -14.47
N LYS A 80 5.37 -12.45 -15.07
CA LYS A 80 4.14 -12.71 -14.33
C LYS A 80 4.26 -14.01 -13.54
N MET A 81 3.96 -13.95 -12.25
CA MET A 81 3.95 -15.13 -11.39
C MET A 81 2.80 -16.06 -11.76
N SER A 82 3.09 -17.33 -11.89
CA SER A 82 2.08 -18.38 -12.10
C SER A 82 2.51 -19.70 -11.46
N LYS A 83 1.51 -20.47 -11.01
CA LYS A 83 1.77 -21.81 -10.43
C LYS A 83 2.42 -22.77 -11.44
N SER A 84 2.07 -22.64 -12.73
CA SER A 84 2.61 -23.48 -13.80
C SER A 84 4.10 -23.19 -14.07
N LEU A 85 4.58 -21.98 -13.86
CA LEU A 85 5.97 -21.59 -13.99
C LEU A 85 6.79 -21.85 -12.71
N GLY A 86 6.12 -22.14 -11.60
CA GLY A 86 6.77 -22.36 -10.31
C GLY A 86 7.49 -21.14 -9.73
N ASN A 87 7.18 -19.94 -10.23
CA ASN A 87 7.82 -18.68 -9.82
C ASN A 87 6.97 -17.88 -8.83
N VAL A 88 5.97 -18.49 -8.21
CA VAL A 88 5.10 -17.83 -7.24
C VAL A 88 5.82 -17.76 -5.89
N ILE A 89 5.91 -16.56 -5.35
CA ILE A 89 6.33 -16.32 -3.97
C ILE A 89 5.08 -16.02 -3.17
N ALA A 90 4.70 -16.93 -2.27
CA ALA A 90 3.52 -16.75 -1.44
C ALA A 90 3.83 -15.80 -0.25
N PRO A 91 2.91 -14.90 0.11
CA PRO A 91 3.08 -14.03 1.28
C PRO A 91 3.37 -14.82 2.57
N ASP A 92 2.75 -15.98 2.75
CA ASP A 92 2.96 -16.83 3.92
C ASP A 92 4.43 -17.32 4.05
N ASP A 93 5.12 -17.58 2.95
CA ASP A 93 6.51 -17.98 2.95
C ASP A 93 7.43 -16.81 3.34
N ILE A 94 7.08 -15.60 2.88
CA ILE A 94 7.77 -14.37 3.28
C ILE A 94 7.56 -14.12 4.78
N LEU A 95 6.33 -14.22 5.26
CA LEU A 95 5.99 -13.99 6.66
C LEU A 95 6.74 -14.95 7.59
N LYS A 96 6.86 -16.22 7.20
CA LYS A 96 7.61 -17.22 7.98
C LYS A 96 9.11 -16.94 8.02
N LYS A 97 9.68 -16.48 6.92
CA LYS A 97 11.14 -16.29 6.79
C LYS A 97 11.59 -14.92 7.30
N TYR A 98 10.88 -13.86 6.95
CA TYR A 98 11.29 -12.47 7.18
C TYR A 98 10.43 -11.72 8.18
N GLY A 99 9.20 -12.16 8.41
CA GLY A 99 8.22 -11.43 9.19
C GLY A 99 7.47 -10.36 8.37
N ALA A 100 6.40 -9.81 8.98
CA ALA A 100 5.51 -8.88 8.30
C ALA A 100 6.16 -7.52 8.00
N ASP A 101 7.08 -7.07 8.85
CA ASP A 101 7.67 -5.73 8.71
C ASP A 101 8.54 -5.59 7.47
N ILE A 102 9.25 -6.64 7.09
CA ILE A 102 10.06 -6.64 5.85
C ILE A 102 9.16 -6.53 4.63
N LEU A 103 8.05 -7.27 4.62
CA LEU A 103 7.05 -7.17 3.55
C LEU A 103 6.44 -5.76 3.47
N ARG A 104 6.11 -5.15 4.61
CA ARG A 104 5.59 -3.79 4.67
C ARG A 104 6.59 -2.76 4.16
N ILE A 105 7.87 -2.87 4.53
CA ILE A 105 8.92 -1.96 4.06
C ILE A 105 9.10 -2.11 2.55
N TRP A 106 9.11 -3.33 2.01
CA TRP A 106 9.18 -3.54 0.57
C TRP A 106 8.01 -2.85 -0.15
N VAL A 107 6.78 -3.05 0.29
CA VAL A 107 5.60 -2.38 -0.29
C VAL A 107 5.70 -0.87 -0.18
N ALA A 108 6.03 -0.33 1.00
CA ALA A 108 6.08 1.12 1.25
C ALA A 108 7.20 1.83 0.46
N SER A 109 8.28 1.12 0.14
CA SER A 109 9.40 1.66 -0.64
C SER A 109 9.25 1.49 -2.16
N SER A 110 8.18 0.83 -2.60
CA SER A 110 7.98 0.50 -4.01
C SER A 110 7.12 1.55 -4.71
N ASN A 111 7.37 1.76 -6.03
CA ASN A 111 6.52 2.58 -6.88
C ASN A 111 5.34 1.74 -7.38
N TYR A 112 4.16 1.92 -6.79
CA TYR A 112 2.95 1.16 -7.15
C TYR A 112 2.41 1.44 -8.57
N ALA A 113 2.85 2.53 -9.22
CA ALA A 113 2.43 2.85 -10.59
C ALA A 113 3.07 1.92 -11.63
N GLU A 114 4.11 1.19 -11.26
CA GLU A 114 4.84 0.24 -12.10
C GLU A 114 4.68 -1.18 -11.57
N ASP A 115 5.12 -2.17 -12.37
CA ASP A 115 5.16 -3.55 -11.91
C ASP A 115 6.23 -3.75 -10.83
N LEU A 116 5.82 -4.33 -9.71
CA LEU A 116 6.66 -4.55 -8.54
C LEU A 116 7.37 -5.90 -8.64
N ARG A 117 8.69 -5.86 -8.68
CA ARG A 117 9.50 -7.08 -8.64
C ARG A 117 9.65 -7.58 -7.22
N ILE A 118 9.48 -8.89 -7.04
CA ILE A 118 9.73 -9.57 -5.80
C ILE A 118 10.62 -10.79 -6.00
N ASP A 119 11.66 -10.89 -5.22
CA ASP A 119 12.46 -12.09 -5.00
C ASP A 119 13.13 -12.06 -3.63
N TYR A 120 13.78 -13.16 -3.27
CA TYR A 120 14.41 -13.26 -1.97
C TYR A 120 15.61 -12.30 -1.81
N SER A 121 16.32 -11.96 -2.88
CA SER A 121 17.44 -11.02 -2.83
C SER A 121 16.97 -9.59 -2.56
N ILE A 122 15.84 -9.19 -3.12
CA ILE A 122 15.20 -7.90 -2.85
C ILE A 122 14.76 -7.84 -1.39
N LEU A 123 14.14 -8.90 -0.89
CA LEU A 123 13.71 -8.97 0.51
C LEU A 123 14.89 -8.97 1.50
N ASP A 124 16.01 -9.59 1.14
CA ASP A 124 17.25 -9.53 1.94
C ASP A 124 17.78 -8.09 2.06
N GLN A 125 17.73 -7.28 0.98
CA GLN A 125 18.11 -5.88 1.02
C GLN A 125 17.19 -5.06 1.94
N HIS A 126 15.89 -5.30 1.89
CA HIS A 126 14.93 -4.65 2.80
C HIS A 126 15.13 -5.11 4.25
N SER A 127 15.54 -6.35 4.48
CA SER A 127 15.90 -6.85 5.81
C SER A 127 17.11 -6.11 6.40
N GLU A 128 18.12 -5.82 5.58
CA GLU A 128 19.26 -4.99 6.00
C GLU A 128 18.84 -3.55 6.34
N SER A 129 17.98 -2.96 5.53
CA SER A 129 17.43 -1.62 5.81
C SER A 129 16.64 -1.60 7.12
N TYR A 130 15.78 -2.58 7.34
CA TYR A 130 15.05 -2.76 8.60
C TYR A 130 16.00 -2.89 9.80
N ARG A 131 17.06 -3.68 9.67
CA ARG A 131 18.04 -3.86 10.74
C ARG A 131 18.70 -2.54 11.13
N LYS A 132 19.03 -1.68 10.16
CA LYS A 132 19.57 -0.33 10.42
C LYS A 132 18.57 0.53 11.18
N ILE A 133 17.32 0.57 10.74
CA ILE A 133 16.24 1.31 11.40
C ILE A 133 16.06 0.81 12.84
N ARG A 134 15.94 -0.50 13.03
CA ARG A 134 15.77 -1.11 14.36
C ARG A 134 16.94 -0.83 15.29
N ASN A 135 18.17 -0.87 14.77
CA ASN A 135 19.36 -0.57 15.56
C ASN A 135 19.40 0.90 15.98
N THR A 136 18.96 1.82 15.10
CA THR A 136 18.84 3.24 15.45
C THR A 136 17.82 3.45 16.56
N PHE A 137 16.63 2.85 16.47
CA PHE A 137 15.64 2.91 17.56
C PHE A 137 16.17 2.30 18.85
N ARG A 138 16.86 1.16 18.77
CA ARG A 138 17.46 0.53 19.95
C ARG A 138 18.51 1.45 20.62
N TYR A 139 19.31 2.13 19.81
CA TYR A 139 20.28 3.11 20.31
C TYR A 139 19.57 4.30 20.98
N LEU A 140 18.59 4.88 20.33
CA LEU A 140 17.82 6.01 20.88
C LEU A 140 17.12 5.63 22.18
N LEU A 141 16.38 4.52 22.19
CA LEU A 141 15.69 4.03 23.39
C LEU A 141 16.64 3.67 24.53
N GLY A 142 17.85 3.17 24.23
CA GLY A 142 18.85 2.87 25.25
C GLY A 142 19.49 4.12 25.88
N ASN A 143 19.36 5.27 25.23
CA ASN A 143 19.82 6.54 25.75
C ASN A 143 18.71 7.35 26.44
N ILE A 144 17.45 6.98 26.26
CA ILE A 144 16.31 7.55 27.00
C ILE A 144 16.17 6.75 28.29
N ASN A 145 16.59 7.31 29.40
CA ASN A 145 16.48 6.65 30.71
C ASN A 145 15.32 7.25 31.49
N ASP A 146 14.73 6.50 32.43
CA ASP A 146 13.59 6.91 33.26
C ASP A 146 13.82 8.20 34.08
N ASN A 147 15.09 8.67 34.17
CA ASN A 147 15.46 9.89 34.81
C ASN A 147 15.62 11.10 33.87
N PHE A 148 15.21 10.99 32.60
CA PHE A 148 15.22 12.14 31.70
C PHE A 148 14.07 13.07 32.05
N GLU A 149 14.38 14.28 32.48
CA GLU A 149 13.41 15.38 32.46
C GLU A 149 13.03 15.63 30.98
N ILE A 150 11.78 15.47 30.62
CA ILE A 150 11.30 15.85 29.30
C ILE A 150 11.35 17.37 29.25
N ILE A 151 12.36 17.91 28.57
CA ILE A 151 12.42 19.33 28.25
C ILE A 151 11.41 19.58 27.14
N GLU A 152 10.40 20.39 27.39
CA GLU A 152 9.47 20.84 26.35
C GLU A 152 10.28 21.52 25.25
N PHE A 153 9.97 21.22 23.98
CA PHE A 153 10.75 21.75 22.83
C PHE A 153 10.76 23.29 22.80
N GLU A 154 9.73 23.91 23.36
CA GLU A 154 9.57 25.37 23.48
C GLU A 154 10.53 25.97 24.50
N GLU A 155 11.05 25.18 25.45
CA GLU A 155 12.02 25.61 26.45
C GLU A 155 13.48 25.47 25.98
N LEU A 156 13.69 24.87 24.82
CA LEU A 156 15.01 24.57 24.28
C LEU A 156 15.61 25.81 23.62
N ASN A 157 16.62 26.41 24.22
CA ASN A 157 17.36 27.48 23.57
C ASN A 157 18.30 26.93 22.49
N VAL A 158 17.85 26.95 21.26
CA VAL A 158 18.55 26.36 20.09
C VAL A 158 19.93 27.02 19.88
N ASP A 159 20.08 28.30 20.22
CA ASP A 159 21.33 29.03 20.00
C ASP A 159 22.46 28.61 20.98
N GLU A 160 22.07 28.03 22.10
CA GLU A 160 23.03 27.52 23.12
C GLU A 160 23.44 26.07 22.87
N LEU A 161 22.76 25.37 21.92
CA LEU A 161 23.11 24.00 21.59
C LEU A 161 24.43 23.94 20.81
N PRO A 162 25.20 22.85 20.97
CA PRO A 162 26.37 22.59 20.15
C PRO A 162 26.00 22.51 18.66
N GLU A 163 26.97 22.76 17.78
CA GLU A 163 26.75 22.88 16.34
C GLU A 163 26.13 21.61 15.71
N LEU A 164 26.52 20.42 16.19
CA LEU A 164 26.00 19.14 15.67
C LEU A 164 24.52 18.98 15.98
N GLU A 165 24.10 19.29 17.18
CA GLU A 165 22.70 19.21 17.63
C GLU A 165 21.83 20.19 16.86
N ARG A 166 22.30 21.43 16.66
CA ARG A 166 21.62 22.43 15.82
C ARG A 166 21.45 21.94 14.38
N LEU A 167 22.50 21.34 13.80
CA LEU A 167 22.44 20.76 12.47
C LEU A 167 21.41 19.62 12.39
N MET A 168 21.37 18.76 13.39
CA MET A 168 20.40 17.64 13.42
C MET A 168 18.97 18.13 13.57
N LEU A 169 18.71 19.11 14.42
CA LEU A 169 17.40 19.75 14.55
C LEU A 169 16.96 20.40 13.23
N HIS A 170 17.87 21.10 12.55
CA HIS A 170 17.59 21.70 11.25
C HIS A 170 17.23 20.63 10.19
N LYS A 171 17.95 19.51 10.17
CA LYS A 171 17.63 18.39 9.25
C LYS A 171 16.27 17.77 9.55
N ILE A 172 15.95 17.55 10.83
CA ILE A 172 14.64 17.02 11.25
C ILE A 172 13.53 17.98 10.83
N TYR A 173 13.70 19.28 11.11
CA TYR A 173 12.75 20.31 10.69
C TYR A 173 12.52 20.31 9.18
N THR A 174 13.61 20.24 8.39
CA THR A 174 13.53 20.21 6.92
C THR A 174 12.80 18.97 6.42
N LEU A 175 13.05 17.80 7.02
CA LEU A 175 12.36 16.54 6.66
C LEU A 175 10.88 16.56 7.02
N ASN A 176 10.51 17.23 8.10
CA ASN A 176 9.11 17.27 8.55
C ASN A 176 8.24 18.24 7.75
N ASN A 177 8.87 19.21 7.06
CA ASN A 177 8.15 20.23 6.28
C ASN A 177 8.17 19.98 4.75
N ASN A 178 8.80 18.89 4.30
CA ASN A 178 8.76 18.43 2.91
C ASN A 178 7.81 17.23 2.77
#